data_d17d53feb064ecd34a3e29c012e9a764
#
_entry.id   d17d53feb064ecd34a3e29c012e9a764
#
_cell.length_a   1.000
_cell.length_b   1.000
_cell.length_c   1.000
_cell.angle_alpha   90.00
_cell.angle_beta   90.00
_cell.angle_gamma   90.00
#
_symmetry.space_group_name_H-M   'P 1'
#
loop_
_entity.id
_entity.type
_entity.pdbx_description
1 polymer ?
#
loop_
_entity_poly.entity_id
_entity_poly.type
_entity_poly.pdbx_seq_one_letter_code
_entity_poly.pdbx_strand_id
1 'polypeptide(L)'
;MTLKIRLFAAAAQAVDDDHVRVACTTPVTIQALKRLLIEQHPSLESILPYCRFAVDHEFISDDYAITADHELALIPPVSGG
;
A
#
# COMPACT_ATOMS: atom_id res chain seq x y z
N MET A 1 2.66 6.17 -14.47
CA MET A 1 1.90 4.91 -14.22
C MET A 1 1.05 5.08 -12.98
N THR A 2 -0.13 4.49 -12.98
CA THR A 2 -1.00 4.48 -11.81
C THR A 2 -1.12 3.05 -11.29
N LEU A 3 -0.78 2.85 -10.03
CA LEU A 3 -0.88 1.56 -9.37
C LEU A 3 -2.15 1.49 -8.54
N LYS A 4 -2.85 0.37 -8.62
CA LYS A 4 -4.00 0.09 -7.78
C LYS A 4 -3.55 -0.76 -6.60
N ILE A 5 -3.89 -0.34 -5.39
CA ILE A 5 -3.52 -1.04 -4.16
C ILE A 5 -4.80 -1.41 -3.44
N ARG A 6 -5.00 -2.70 -3.22
CA ARG A 6 -6.14 -3.19 -2.45
C ARG A 6 -5.91 -2.93 -0.97
N LEU A 7 -6.97 -2.56 -0.29
CA LEU A 7 -6.95 -2.25 1.13
C LEU A 7 -7.82 -3.23 1.89
N PHE A 8 -7.41 -3.55 3.11
CA PHE A 8 -8.14 -4.46 3.98
C PHE A 8 -8.30 -3.85 5.35
N ALA A 9 -9.37 -4.25 6.03
CA ALA A 9 -9.64 -3.92 7.44
C ALA A 9 -9.49 -2.43 7.72
N ALA A 10 -8.65 -2.03 8.67
CA ALA A 10 -8.52 -0.65 9.09
C ALA A 10 -8.03 0.27 7.97
N ALA A 11 -7.23 -0.23 7.04
CA ALA A 11 -6.78 0.59 5.91
C ALA A 11 -7.94 0.92 4.97
N ALA A 12 -8.81 -0.04 4.71
CA ALA A 12 -10.00 0.20 3.90
C ALA A 12 -10.95 1.17 4.58
N GLN A 13 -11.08 1.06 5.90
CA GLN A 13 -11.92 1.96 6.68
C GLN A 13 -11.39 3.40 6.65
N ALA A 14 -10.07 3.56 6.65
CA ALA A 14 -9.45 4.88 6.69
C ALA A 14 -9.77 5.71 5.44
N VAL A 15 -9.93 5.07 4.30
CA VAL A 15 -10.27 5.77 3.05
C VAL A 15 -11.70 5.53 2.61
N ASP A 16 -12.44 4.71 3.33
CA ASP A 16 -13.83 4.35 3.01
C ASP A 16 -13.94 3.72 1.61
N ASP A 17 -13.00 2.86 1.28
CA ASP A 17 -12.95 2.16 0.00
C ASP A 17 -12.08 0.92 0.14
N ASP A 18 -12.23 -0.04 -0.77
CA ASP A 18 -11.45 -1.27 -0.75
C ASP A 18 -10.17 -1.16 -1.58
N HIS A 19 -9.89 -0.02 -2.17
CA HIS A 19 -8.65 0.21 -2.91
C HIS A 19 -8.34 1.70 -3.01
N VAL A 20 -7.09 2.00 -3.33
CA VAL A 20 -6.66 3.35 -3.71
C VAL A 20 -5.79 3.25 -4.96
N ARG A 21 -5.70 4.36 -5.67
CA ARG A 21 -4.80 4.48 -6.82
C ARG A 21 -3.70 5.46 -6.49
N VAL A 22 -2.49 5.14 -6.91
CA VAL A 22 -1.32 5.96 -6.64
C VAL A 22 -0.60 6.22 -7.95
N ALA A 23 -0.44 7.49 -8.27
CA ALA A 23 0.36 7.90 -9.43
C ALA A 23 1.83 7.84 -9.04
N CYS A 24 2.64 7.18 -9.86
CA CYS A 24 4.07 7.03 -9.59
C CYS A 24 4.85 6.80 -10.87
N THR A 25 6.16 6.91 -10.75
CA THR A 25 7.10 6.54 -11.81
C THR A 25 7.78 5.23 -11.43
N THR A 26 7.76 4.26 -12.31
CA THR A 26 8.44 2.98 -12.06
C THR A 26 9.83 2.97 -12.67
N PRO A 27 10.77 2.24 -12.05
CA PRO A 27 10.59 1.43 -10.85
C PRO A 27 10.38 2.28 -9.60
N VAL A 28 9.62 1.75 -8.65
CA VAL A 28 9.35 2.43 -7.38
C VAL A 28 9.52 1.42 -6.25
N THR A 29 10.29 1.77 -5.24
CA THR A 29 10.43 0.91 -4.07
C THR A 29 9.20 1.00 -3.20
N ILE A 30 8.97 -0.03 -2.38
CA ILE A 30 7.87 -0.01 -1.44
C ILE A 30 8.00 1.17 -0.47
N GLN A 31 9.22 1.49 -0.05
CA GLN A 31 9.45 2.64 0.82
C GLN A 31 9.00 3.94 0.16
N ALA A 32 9.34 4.14 -1.11
CA ALA A 32 8.92 5.32 -1.84
C ALA A 32 7.40 5.32 -2.07
N LEU A 33 6.83 4.15 -2.33
CA LEU A 33 5.40 4.00 -2.53
C LEU A 33 4.62 4.38 -1.27
N LYS A 34 5.13 4.02 -0.09
CA LYS A 34 4.51 4.43 1.18
C LYS A 34 4.44 5.95 1.32
N ARG A 35 5.50 6.65 0.93
CA ARG A 35 5.48 8.13 0.96
C ARG A 35 4.44 8.69 0.02
N LEU A 36 4.36 8.14 -1.20
CA LEU A 36 3.37 8.59 -2.18
C LEU A 36 1.95 8.33 -1.69
N LEU A 37 1.74 7.20 -1.01
CA LEU A 37 0.44 6.90 -0.42
C LEU A 37 0.02 7.95 0.59
N ILE A 38 0.92 8.34 1.48
CA ILE A 38 0.62 9.37 2.48
C ILE A 38 0.35 10.71 1.81
N GLU A 39 1.11 11.07 0.79
CA GLU A 39 0.92 12.31 0.07
C GLU A 39 -0.42 12.36 -0.67
N GLN A 40 -0.80 11.28 -1.31
CA GLN A 40 -2.01 11.24 -2.13
C GLN A 40 -3.25 10.82 -1.34
N HIS A 41 -3.06 10.09 -0.25
CA HIS A 41 -4.13 9.60 0.61
C HIS A 41 -3.74 9.79 2.07
N PRO A 42 -3.77 11.04 2.57
CA PRO A 42 -3.27 11.34 3.93
C PRO A 42 -3.98 10.62 5.06
N SER A 43 -5.20 10.14 4.84
CA SER A 43 -5.92 9.39 5.87
C SER A 43 -5.25 8.05 6.21
N LEU A 44 -4.32 7.59 5.39
CA LEU A 44 -3.57 6.36 5.66
C LEU A 44 -2.34 6.59 6.54
N GLU A 45 -1.97 7.83 6.81
CA GLU A 45 -0.73 8.14 7.53
C GLU A 45 -0.64 7.44 8.89
N SER A 46 -1.76 7.43 9.63
CA SER A 46 -1.75 6.88 10.99
C SER A 46 -1.63 5.36 11.03
N ILE A 47 -2.08 4.66 9.99
CA ILE A 47 -2.08 3.21 10.00
C ILE A 47 -0.94 2.61 9.16
N LEU A 48 -0.45 3.37 8.18
CA LEU A 48 0.52 2.85 7.22
C LEU A 48 1.79 2.28 7.86
N PRO A 49 2.36 2.88 8.92
CA PRO A 49 3.57 2.32 9.55
C PRO A 49 3.39 0.91 10.11
N TYR A 50 2.16 0.51 10.38
CA TYR A 50 1.86 -0.81 10.95
C TYR A 50 1.44 -1.82 9.90
N CYS A 51 1.31 -1.40 8.65
CA CYS A 51 0.85 -2.26 7.58
C CYS A 51 2.01 -2.94 6.87
N ARG A 52 1.70 -4.06 6.23
CA ARG A 52 2.64 -4.76 5.36
C ARG A 52 2.13 -4.69 3.93
N PHE A 53 3.07 -4.61 3.00
CA PHE A 53 2.73 -4.71 1.58
C PHE A 53 2.87 -6.15 1.11
N ALA A 54 1.97 -6.55 0.24
CA ALA A 54 2.06 -7.81 -0.49
C ALA A 54 2.00 -7.52 -1.99
N VAL A 55 2.80 -8.25 -2.74
CA VAL A 55 2.82 -8.21 -4.21
C VAL A 55 2.52 -9.61 -4.69
N ASP A 56 1.48 -9.76 -5.50
CA ASP A 56 1.05 -11.04 -6.04
C ASP A 56 0.92 -12.08 -4.92
N HIS A 57 0.29 -11.69 -3.81
CA HIS A 57 -0.02 -12.53 -2.65
C HIS A 57 1.19 -12.89 -1.77
N GLU A 58 2.34 -12.24 -1.97
CA GLU A 58 3.52 -12.48 -1.15
C GLU A 58 3.93 -11.20 -0.42
N PHE A 59 4.19 -11.32 0.88
CA PHE A 59 4.72 -10.19 1.65
C PHE A 59 6.11 -9.84 1.18
N ILE A 60 6.36 -8.54 1.06
CA ILE A 60 7.64 -8.03 0.56
C ILE A 60 8.19 -6.99 1.53
N SER A 61 9.49 -6.74 1.41
CA SER A 61 10.18 -5.75 2.25
C SER A 61 10.14 -4.36 1.60
N ASP A 62 10.54 -3.35 2.35
CA ASP A 62 10.49 -1.96 1.91
C ASP A 62 11.44 -1.66 0.75
N ASP A 63 12.47 -2.46 0.56
CA ASP A 63 13.43 -2.26 -0.53
C ASP A 63 13.03 -2.96 -1.83
N TYR A 64 11.94 -3.69 -1.82
CA TYR A 64 11.43 -4.32 -3.04
C TYR A 64 11.02 -3.25 -4.05
N ALA A 65 11.41 -3.42 -5.31
CA ALA A 65 11.10 -2.46 -6.37
C ALA A 65 9.97 -2.98 -7.26
N ILE A 66 8.93 -2.17 -7.40
CA ILE A 66 7.83 -2.44 -8.33
C ILE A 66 8.25 -1.93 -9.70
N THR A 67 8.25 -2.79 -10.70
CA THR A 67 8.67 -2.45 -12.04
C THR A 67 7.54 -2.47 -13.06
N ALA A 68 6.40 -3.03 -12.69
CA ALA A 68 5.26 -3.16 -13.58
C ALA A 68 3.98 -3.18 -12.75
N ASP A 69 2.84 -3.29 -13.43
CA ASP A 69 1.54 -3.35 -12.78
C ASP A 69 1.33 -4.74 -12.18
N HIS A 70 1.45 -4.83 -10.86
CA HIS A 70 1.25 -6.05 -10.09
C HIS A 70 0.01 -5.93 -9.23
N GLU A 71 -0.47 -7.05 -8.72
CA GLU A 71 -1.54 -7.05 -7.72
C GLU A 71 -0.93 -6.66 -6.37
N LEU A 72 -1.23 -5.43 -5.94
CA LEU A 72 -0.69 -4.88 -4.70
C LEU A 72 -1.77 -4.89 -3.62
N ALA A 73 -1.35 -5.17 -2.40
CA ALA A 73 -2.24 -5.14 -1.24
C ALA A 73 -1.53 -4.50 -0.05
N LEU A 74 -2.29 -3.73 0.72
CA LEU A 74 -1.84 -3.13 1.97
C LEU A 74 -2.59 -3.83 3.09
N ILE A 75 -1.87 -4.54 3.93
CA ILE A 75 -2.46 -5.42 4.94
C ILE A 75 -2.09 -4.92 6.32
N PRO A 76 -3.08 -4.38 7.08
CA PRO A 76 -2.84 -3.97 8.46
C PRO A 76 -2.53 -5.18 9.35
N PRO A 77 -1.94 -4.95 10.53
CA PRO A 77 -1.71 -6.04 11.46
C PRO A 77 -3.04 -6.63 11.92
N VAL A 78 -3.03 -7.94 12.15
CA VAL A 78 -4.20 -8.59 12.73
C VAL A 78 -4.25 -8.24 14.20
N SER A 79 -5.35 -7.63 14.61
CA SER A 79 -5.49 -7.25 16.01
C SER A 79 -5.89 -8.45 16.83
N GLY A 80 -5.21 -8.62 17.92
CA GLY A 80 -5.60 -9.46 19.00
C GLY A 80 -5.70 -10.91 18.67
N GLY A 81 -5.37 -11.05 17.63
CA GLY A 81 -5.42 -12.42 17.21
C GLY A 81 -5.84 -13.12 18.15
#